data_315ba49737c28b2e9c7e65c0d06a80b9
#
_entry.id   315ba49737c28b2e9c7e65c0d06a80b9
#
_cell.length_a   1.000
_cell.length_b   1.000
_cell.length_c   1.000
_cell.angle_alpha   90.00
_cell.angle_beta   90.00
_cell.angle_gamma   90.00
#
_symmetry.space_group_name_H-M   'P 1'
#
loop_
_entity.id
_entity.type
_entity.pdbx_description
1 polymer ?
#
loop_
_entity_poly.entity_id
_entity_poly.type
_entity_poly.pdbx_seq_one_letter_code
_entity_poly.pdbx_strand_id
1 'polypeptide(L)'
;MKQNRIYGKKVEINTEHTRDFYNSRAKNIKNMNNPYVSVLLGDQNPEYALEWDSFEKENILPKMQIDETCRVLDIGCGMGRWAEALIPKCGYYCGTDLSSEMVKFAEEHNRFPEKSYAFLNYGFEEFCALPETKVSGKFNRLWICGIMMYINDEALLKGMEQLLEKMDRHARIYFTETIALTERLTLNEFYSEALKADYDVIYRTEAEYNYIYKNWLEAGFQIVEQGMLPHLNKEKEYSETDRWYTILER
;
A
#
# COMPACT_ATOMS: atom_id res chain seq x y z
N MET A 1 -27.07 -12.74 7.55
CA MET A 1 -25.67 -12.35 7.50
C MET A 1 -25.51 -11.01 8.20
N LYS A 2 -24.70 -10.90 9.26
CA LYS A 2 -24.41 -9.61 9.88
C LYS A 2 -23.46 -8.87 8.94
N GLN A 3 -23.96 -7.87 8.23
CA GLN A 3 -23.12 -6.90 7.55
C GLN A 3 -22.62 -5.93 8.62
N ASN A 4 -21.41 -6.14 9.10
CA ASN A 4 -20.83 -5.29 10.13
C ASN A 4 -20.16 -4.07 9.45
N ARG A 5 -20.97 -3.08 9.11
CA ARG A 5 -20.53 -1.73 8.71
C ARG A 5 -20.62 -0.83 9.95
N ILE A 6 -19.49 -0.35 10.42
CA ILE A 6 -19.39 0.40 11.67
C ILE A 6 -18.91 1.81 11.35
N TYR A 7 -19.76 2.80 11.64
CA TYR A 7 -19.52 4.21 11.34
C TYR A 7 -19.05 4.97 12.58
N GLY A 8 -18.13 5.92 12.41
CA GLY A 8 -17.67 6.87 13.40
C GLY A 8 -16.97 6.28 14.63
N LYS A 9 -16.77 4.96 14.68
CA LYS A 9 -16.17 4.25 15.82
C LYS A 9 -14.83 3.65 15.48
N LYS A 10 -13.89 3.71 16.44
CA LYS A 10 -12.63 2.96 16.35
C LYS A 10 -12.89 1.52 16.77
N VAL A 11 -12.74 0.59 15.85
CA VAL A 11 -12.86 -0.85 16.04
C VAL A 11 -11.65 -1.50 15.42
N GLU A 12 -11.10 -2.47 16.09
CA GLU A 12 -10.01 -3.29 15.57
C GLU A 12 -10.55 -4.35 14.59
N ILE A 13 -9.76 -4.60 13.54
CA ILE A 13 -10.00 -5.68 12.58
C ILE A 13 -9.01 -6.82 12.84
N ASN A 14 -9.35 -8.01 12.33
CA ASN A 14 -8.48 -9.17 12.44
C ASN A 14 -7.47 -9.18 11.29
N THR A 15 -6.21 -8.87 11.57
CA THR A 15 -5.14 -8.81 10.56
C THR A 15 -4.80 -10.19 9.96
N GLU A 16 -5.09 -11.30 10.64
CA GLU A 16 -4.92 -12.65 10.07
C GLU A 16 -5.91 -12.89 8.92
N HIS A 17 -7.14 -12.36 8.98
CA HIS A 17 -8.08 -12.43 7.86
C HIS A 17 -7.52 -11.71 6.63
N THR A 18 -6.84 -10.60 6.80
CA THR A 18 -6.16 -9.88 5.71
C THR A 18 -5.05 -10.74 5.09
N ARG A 19 -4.23 -11.40 5.93
CA ARG A 19 -3.19 -12.31 5.46
C ARG A 19 -3.77 -13.47 4.66
N ASP A 20 -4.80 -14.12 5.18
CA ASP A 20 -5.47 -15.26 4.53
C ASP A 20 -6.14 -14.84 3.20
N PHE A 21 -6.78 -13.68 3.20
CA PHE A 21 -7.38 -13.09 2.00
C PHE A 21 -6.34 -12.93 0.89
N TYR A 22 -5.20 -12.26 1.16
CA TYR A 22 -4.18 -12.02 0.14
C TYR A 22 -3.39 -13.29 -0.23
N ASN A 23 -3.16 -14.22 0.71
CA ASN A 23 -2.61 -15.53 0.37
C ASN A 23 -3.51 -16.31 -0.59
N SER A 24 -4.81 -16.27 -0.38
CA SER A 24 -5.80 -16.91 -1.26
C SER A 24 -5.78 -16.28 -2.66
N ARG A 25 -5.73 -14.94 -2.72
CA ARG A 25 -5.65 -14.21 -4.00
C ARG A 25 -4.35 -14.53 -4.74
N ALA A 26 -3.22 -14.58 -4.06
CA ALA A 26 -1.93 -14.92 -4.65
C ALA A 26 -1.93 -16.31 -5.29
N LYS A 27 -2.46 -17.32 -4.59
CA LYS A 27 -2.59 -18.68 -5.13
C LYS A 27 -3.46 -18.75 -6.40
N ASN A 28 -4.38 -17.81 -6.55
CA ASN A 28 -5.31 -17.78 -7.67
C ASN A 28 -4.89 -16.85 -8.81
N ILE A 29 -3.75 -16.15 -8.71
CA ILE A 29 -3.29 -15.18 -9.73
C ILE A 29 -3.24 -15.80 -11.14
N LYS A 30 -2.76 -17.04 -11.26
CA LYS A 30 -2.65 -17.76 -12.55
C LYS A 30 -3.99 -17.96 -13.26
N ASN A 31 -5.09 -17.90 -12.53
CA ASN A 31 -6.44 -18.05 -13.04
C ASN A 31 -7.12 -16.68 -13.29
N MET A 32 -6.46 -15.58 -12.96
CA MET A 32 -6.99 -14.23 -13.19
C MET A 32 -6.66 -13.79 -14.63
N ASN A 33 -7.62 -13.12 -15.27
CA ASN A 33 -7.39 -12.54 -16.60
C ASN A 33 -6.30 -11.46 -16.59
N ASN A 34 -6.11 -10.83 -15.43
CA ASN A 34 -5.11 -9.80 -15.19
C ASN A 34 -4.55 -9.97 -13.77
N PRO A 35 -3.23 -10.18 -13.60
CA PRO A 35 -2.62 -10.38 -12.29
C PRO A 35 -2.77 -9.17 -11.34
N TYR A 36 -2.87 -7.94 -11.84
CA TYR A 36 -3.04 -6.73 -11.02
C TYR A 36 -4.36 -6.71 -10.24
N VAL A 37 -5.38 -7.44 -10.71
CA VAL A 37 -6.63 -7.64 -9.95
C VAL A 37 -6.36 -8.22 -8.58
N SER A 38 -5.30 -9.01 -8.40
CA SER A 38 -4.95 -9.62 -7.11
C SER A 38 -4.67 -8.59 -6.01
N VAL A 39 -4.20 -7.39 -6.38
CA VAL A 39 -3.83 -6.30 -5.45
C VAL A 39 -4.66 -5.04 -5.62
N LEU A 40 -5.10 -4.70 -6.83
CA LEU A 40 -5.91 -3.51 -7.09
C LEU A 40 -7.41 -3.76 -6.94
N LEU A 41 -7.77 -5.04 -6.76
CA LEU A 41 -9.15 -5.49 -6.74
C LEU A 41 -9.84 -5.24 -8.11
N GLY A 42 -11.15 -5.11 -8.16
CA GLY A 42 -11.84 -4.94 -9.45
C GLY A 42 -12.14 -6.28 -10.12
N ASP A 43 -12.41 -7.33 -9.35
CA ASP A 43 -12.65 -8.70 -9.81
C ASP A 43 -13.78 -8.80 -10.87
N GLN A 44 -14.72 -7.87 -10.84
CA GLN A 44 -15.82 -7.79 -11.81
C GLN A 44 -15.46 -6.99 -13.07
N ASN A 45 -14.36 -6.23 -13.05
CA ASN A 45 -13.85 -5.44 -14.16
C ASN A 45 -12.30 -5.48 -14.19
N PRO A 46 -11.70 -6.55 -14.71
CA PRO A 46 -10.24 -6.70 -14.72
C PRO A 46 -9.49 -5.62 -15.53
N GLU A 47 -10.15 -5.00 -16.51
CA GLU A 47 -9.56 -3.89 -17.28
C GLU A 47 -9.31 -2.65 -16.41
N TYR A 48 -10.14 -2.43 -15.41
CA TYR A 48 -9.97 -1.34 -14.45
C TYR A 48 -8.62 -1.39 -13.74
N ALA A 49 -8.17 -2.59 -13.34
CA ALA A 49 -6.86 -2.75 -12.69
C ALA A 49 -5.68 -2.40 -13.62
N LEU A 50 -5.80 -2.63 -14.94
CA LEU A 50 -4.79 -2.21 -15.92
C LEU A 50 -4.82 -0.69 -16.12
N GLU A 51 -5.99 -0.10 -16.28
CA GLU A 51 -6.13 1.36 -16.44
C GLU A 51 -5.55 2.08 -15.22
N TRP A 52 -5.82 1.54 -14.02
CA TRP A 52 -5.33 2.11 -12.78
C TRP A 52 -3.80 2.02 -12.65
N ASP A 53 -3.23 0.87 -12.95
CA ASP A 53 -1.78 0.67 -12.96
C ASP A 53 -1.09 1.63 -13.93
N SER A 54 -1.61 1.75 -15.15
CA SER A 54 -1.08 2.68 -16.16
C SER A 54 -1.17 4.12 -15.68
N PHE A 55 -2.32 4.53 -15.15
CA PHE A 55 -2.52 5.87 -14.63
C PHE A 55 -1.49 6.24 -13.54
N GLU A 56 -1.30 5.37 -12.55
CA GLU A 56 -0.33 5.63 -11.47
C GLU A 56 1.11 5.67 -12.00
N LYS A 57 1.49 4.76 -12.88
CA LYS A 57 2.84 4.74 -13.48
C LYS A 57 3.10 5.96 -14.36
N GLU A 58 2.11 6.47 -15.05
CA GLU A 58 2.23 7.67 -15.91
C GLU A 58 2.20 8.98 -15.13
N ASN A 59 1.37 9.08 -14.10
CA ASN A 59 1.09 10.35 -13.41
C ASN A 59 1.76 10.50 -12.05
N ILE A 60 1.99 9.40 -11.32
CA ILE A 60 2.57 9.42 -9.97
C ILE A 60 4.06 9.12 -10.01
N LEU A 61 4.49 8.08 -10.73
CA LEU A 61 5.90 7.69 -10.76
C LEU A 61 6.86 8.84 -11.12
N PRO A 62 6.57 9.72 -12.11
CA PRO A 62 7.45 10.86 -12.41
C PRO A 62 7.60 11.84 -11.23
N LYS A 63 6.54 12.01 -10.43
CA LYS A 63 6.55 12.88 -9.25
C LYS A 63 7.50 12.38 -8.17
N MET A 64 7.82 11.09 -8.16
CA MET A 64 8.70 10.49 -7.16
C MET A 64 10.19 10.62 -7.47
N GLN A 65 10.56 11.13 -8.63
CA GLN A 65 11.95 11.46 -9.01
C GLN A 65 12.91 10.30 -8.77
N ILE A 66 12.65 9.17 -9.40
CA ILE A 66 13.45 7.95 -9.22
C ILE A 66 14.66 7.97 -10.16
N ASP A 67 15.83 7.76 -9.57
CA ASP A 67 17.10 7.58 -10.27
C ASP A 67 17.98 6.50 -9.59
N GLU A 68 19.17 6.28 -10.11
CA GLU A 68 20.10 5.25 -9.64
C GLU A 68 20.66 5.52 -8.22
N THR A 69 20.47 6.70 -7.66
CA THR A 69 20.83 7.02 -6.27
C THR A 69 19.73 6.65 -5.28
N CYS A 70 18.54 6.34 -5.79
CA CYS A 70 17.37 6.03 -4.97
C CYS A 70 17.48 4.65 -4.35
N ARG A 71 17.18 4.60 -3.06
CA ARG A 71 16.92 3.39 -2.28
C ARG A 71 15.44 3.36 -1.94
N VAL A 72 14.72 2.49 -2.62
CA VAL A 72 13.26 2.41 -2.55
C VAL A 72 12.83 1.36 -1.53
N LEU A 73 11.89 1.71 -0.66
CA LEU A 73 11.14 0.80 0.18
C LEU A 73 9.68 0.78 -0.29
N ASP A 74 9.17 -0.40 -0.56
CA ASP A 74 7.78 -0.62 -0.99
C ASP A 74 7.10 -1.55 0.01
N ILE A 75 6.29 -0.98 0.92
CA ILE A 75 5.61 -1.73 1.97
C ILE A 75 4.21 -2.11 1.49
N GLY A 76 3.92 -3.41 1.53
CA GLY A 76 2.74 -3.99 0.88
C GLY A 76 2.96 -4.11 -0.63
N CYS A 77 4.15 -4.57 -1.04
CA CYS A 77 4.53 -4.64 -2.46
C CYS A 77 3.66 -5.61 -3.29
N GLY A 78 2.89 -6.48 -2.61
CA GLY A 78 2.03 -7.48 -3.22
C GLY A 78 2.80 -8.36 -4.20
N MET A 79 2.25 -8.51 -5.38
CA MET A 79 2.84 -9.29 -6.47
C MET A 79 4.02 -8.60 -7.17
N GLY A 80 4.45 -7.43 -6.71
CA GLY A 80 5.56 -6.68 -7.29
C GLY A 80 5.16 -5.70 -8.41
N ARG A 81 3.93 -5.23 -8.43
CA ARG A 81 3.41 -4.28 -9.44
C ARG A 81 4.28 -3.02 -9.60
N TRP A 82 4.69 -2.41 -8.49
CA TRP A 82 5.60 -1.28 -8.51
C TRP A 82 7.06 -1.69 -8.77
N ALA A 83 7.47 -2.89 -8.35
CA ALA A 83 8.81 -3.40 -8.58
C ALA A 83 9.20 -3.39 -10.06
N GLU A 84 8.26 -3.77 -10.97
CA GLU A 84 8.46 -3.74 -12.41
C GLU A 84 8.89 -2.36 -12.94
N ALA A 85 8.35 -1.29 -12.36
CA ALA A 85 8.63 0.08 -12.78
C ALA A 85 9.82 0.72 -12.04
N LEU A 86 10.10 0.29 -10.80
CA LEU A 86 11.06 0.92 -9.89
C LEU A 86 12.44 0.27 -9.97
N ILE A 87 12.54 -1.07 -9.99
CA ILE A 87 13.84 -1.78 -9.99
C ILE A 87 14.73 -1.37 -11.18
N PRO A 88 14.21 -1.21 -12.40
CA PRO A 88 15.05 -0.80 -13.53
C PRO A 88 15.68 0.59 -13.37
N LYS A 89 15.11 1.45 -12.55
CA LYS A 89 15.45 2.87 -12.43
C LYS A 89 16.23 3.21 -11.16
N CYS A 90 15.98 2.48 -10.05
CA CYS A 90 16.60 2.77 -8.77
C CYS A 90 17.93 2.04 -8.56
N GLY A 91 18.73 2.47 -7.56
CA GLY A 91 19.97 1.80 -7.16
C GLY A 91 19.72 0.61 -6.24
N TYR A 92 18.63 0.63 -5.46
CA TYR A 92 18.22 -0.48 -4.61
C TYR A 92 16.71 -0.47 -4.38
N TYR A 93 16.09 -1.63 -4.45
CA TYR A 93 14.67 -1.81 -4.15
C TYR A 93 14.50 -2.85 -3.03
N CYS A 94 13.61 -2.56 -2.09
CA CYS A 94 13.18 -3.49 -1.06
C CYS A 94 11.64 -3.52 -1.03
N GLY A 95 11.04 -4.60 -1.49
CA GLY A 95 9.61 -4.86 -1.35
C GLY A 95 9.34 -5.73 -0.14
N THR A 96 8.30 -5.42 0.63
CA THR A 96 7.86 -6.27 1.74
C THR A 96 6.35 -6.47 1.71
N ASP A 97 5.90 -7.67 2.02
CA ASP A 97 4.48 -8.00 2.08
C ASP A 97 4.22 -9.05 3.19
N LEU A 98 3.04 -8.96 3.77
CA LEU A 98 2.62 -9.91 4.82
C LEU A 98 2.26 -11.27 4.24
N SER A 99 1.88 -11.35 2.96
CA SER A 99 1.55 -12.58 2.24
C SER A 99 2.79 -13.23 1.65
N SER A 100 3.20 -14.38 2.19
CA SER A 100 4.31 -15.15 1.66
C SER A 100 4.09 -15.60 0.21
N GLU A 101 2.86 -15.83 -0.19
CA GLU A 101 2.51 -16.23 -1.55
C GLU A 101 2.65 -15.05 -2.54
N MET A 102 2.33 -13.81 -2.10
CA MET A 102 2.57 -12.59 -2.89
C MET A 102 4.08 -12.36 -3.07
N VAL A 103 4.86 -12.45 -1.99
CA VAL A 103 6.33 -12.32 -2.05
C VAL A 103 6.94 -13.33 -3.01
N LYS A 104 6.54 -14.59 -2.91
CA LYS A 104 7.00 -15.65 -3.81
C LYS A 104 6.67 -15.32 -5.27
N PHE A 105 5.45 -14.87 -5.54
CA PHE A 105 5.06 -14.47 -6.90
C PHE A 105 5.91 -13.30 -7.39
N ALA A 106 6.12 -12.27 -6.56
CA ALA A 106 6.96 -11.12 -6.89
C ALA A 106 8.40 -11.52 -7.25
N GLU A 107 9.03 -12.42 -6.47
CA GLU A 107 10.38 -12.94 -6.73
C GLU A 107 10.46 -13.74 -8.05
N GLU A 108 9.44 -14.54 -8.35
CA GLU A 108 9.41 -15.36 -9.56
C GLU A 108 9.25 -14.52 -10.84
N HIS A 109 8.53 -13.39 -10.76
CA HIS A 109 8.12 -12.60 -11.93
C HIS A 109 8.94 -11.31 -12.12
N ASN A 110 9.59 -10.81 -11.07
CA ASN A 110 10.43 -9.62 -11.16
C ASN A 110 11.92 -10.00 -11.13
N ARG A 111 12.49 -10.34 -12.28
CA ARG A 111 13.89 -10.76 -12.39
C ARG A 111 14.72 -9.74 -13.13
N PHE A 112 15.59 -9.07 -12.39
CA PHE A 112 16.49 -8.03 -12.87
C PHE A 112 17.93 -8.34 -12.41
N PRO A 113 18.66 -9.28 -13.09
CA PRO A 113 19.93 -9.83 -12.59
C PRO A 113 21.04 -8.79 -12.41
N GLU A 114 20.98 -7.68 -13.16
CA GLU A 114 21.95 -6.58 -13.06
C GLU A 114 21.59 -5.54 -11.98
N LYS A 115 20.49 -5.75 -11.24
CA LYS A 115 19.99 -4.79 -10.25
C LYS A 115 20.04 -5.35 -8.84
N SER A 116 20.16 -4.45 -7.87
CA SER A 116 20.14 -4.80 -6.45
C SER A 116 18.72 -4.63 -5.90
N TYR A 117 18.11 -5.72 -5.48
CA TYR A 117 16.77 -5.71 -4.88
C TYR A 117 16.56 -6.89 -3.93
N ALA A 118 15.55 -6.77 -3.09
CA ALA A 118 15.07 -7.83 -2.22
C ALA A 118 13.55 -7.81 -2.10
N PHE A 119 12.96 -9.00 -2.00
CA PHE A 119 11.59 -9.17 -1.55
C PHE A 119 11.61 -9.87 -0.20
N LEU A 120 10.84 -9.39 0.77
CA LEU A 120 10.88 -9.86 2.15
C LEU A 120 9.47 -10.17 2.63
N ASN A 121 9.29 -11.33 3.27
CA ASN A 121 8.00 -11.66 3.84
C ASN A 121 7.89 -11.11 5.27
N TYR A 122 7.54 -9.84 5.37
CA TYR A 122 7.21 -9.13 6.60
C TYR A 122 5.99 -8.26 6.37
N GLY A 123 5.03 -8.32 7.28
CA GLY A 123 3.96 -7.34 7.36
C GLY A 123 4.49 -5.98 7.81
N PHE A 124 3.66 -4.95 7.77
CA PHE A 124 4.02 -3.58 8.13
C PHE A 124 4.65 -3.48 9.52
N GLU A 125 3.97 -4.01 10.55
CA GLU A 125 4.43 -3.96 11.94
C GLU A 125 5.75 -4.70 12.13
N GLU A 126 5.85 -5.90 11.56
CA GLU A 126 7.03 -6.74 11.63
C GLU A 126 8.24 -6.06 10.99
N PHE A 127 8.05 -5.48 9.79
CA PHE A 127 9.12 -4.76 9.09
C PHE A 127 9.54 -3.49 9.84
N CYS A 128 8.59 -2.70 10.32
CA CYS A 128 8.88 -1.47 11.05
C CYS A 128 9.70 -1.75 12.31
N ALA A 129 9.44 -2.85 13.01
CA ALA A 129 10.15 -3.27 14.22
C ALA A 129 11.54 -3.90 13.96
N LEU A 130 11.91 -4.19 12.70
CA LEU A 130 13.24 -4.74 12.40
C LEU A 130 14.36 -3.76 12.79
N PRO A 131 15.44 -4.25 13.43
CA PRO A 131 16.60 -3.41 13.70
C PRO A 131 17.30 -3.02 12.40
N GLU A 132 17.99 -1.87 12.37
CA GLU A 132 18.73 -1.38 11.20
C GLU A 132 19.74 -2.40 10.63
N THR A 133 20.28 -3.27 11.49
CA THR A 133 21.21 -4.33 11.08
C THR A 133 20.61 -5.36 10.13
N LYS A 134 19.29 -5.46 10.06
CA LYS A 134 18.57 -6.37 9.16
C LYS A 134 18.25 -5.75 7.81
N VAL A 135 18.23 -4.42 7.76
CA VAL A 135 17.97 -3.65 6.53
C VAL A 135 19.15 -2.71 6.34
N SER A 136 20.00 -2.99 5.37
CA SER A 136 21.24 -2.21 5.15
C SER A 136 20.94 -0.81 4.63
N GLY A 137 21.22 0.21 5.44
CA GLY A 137 21.15 1.62 5.07
C GLY A 137 19.72 2.20 5.09
N LYS A 138 19.66 3.53 5.05
CA LYS A 138 18.40 4.29 5.02
C LYS A 138 17.78 4.26 3.62
N PHE A 139 16.45 4.46 3.57
CA PHE A 139 15.72 4.62 2.33
C PHE A 139 15.41 6.11 2.08
N ASN A 140 15.49 6.52 0.83
CA ASN A 140 15.13 7.88 0.42
C ASN A 140 13.87 7.93 -0.48
N ARG A 141 13.27 6.78 -0.74
CA ARG A 141 11.97 6.66 -1.41
C ARG A 141 11.12 5.62 -0.69
N LEU A 142 9.87 5.96 -0.42
CA LEU A 142 8.92 5.06 0.23
C LEU A 142 7.62 5.02 -0.56
N TRP A 143 7.11 3.81 -0.75
CA TRP A 143 5.77 3.52 -1.22
C TRP A 143 4.96 2.81 -0.14
N ILE A 144 3.76 3.29 0.13
CA ILE A 144 2.73 2.60 0.91
C ILE A 144 1.40 2.80 0.17
N CYS A 145 0.92 1.75 -0.49
CA CYS A 145 -0.20 1.83 -1.41
C CYS A 145 -1.31 0.85 -1.01
N GLY A 146 -2.40 1.37 -0.44
CA GLY A 146 -3.59 0.58 -0.14
C GLY A 146 -3.40 -0.47 0.95
N ILE A 147 -2.53 -0.22 1.94
CA ILE A 147 -2.30 -1.16 3.04
C ILE A 147 -2.59 -0.61 4.43
N MET A 148 -2.50 0.71 4.62
CA MET A 148 -2.76 1.29 5.94
C MET A 148 -4.19 1.05 6.42
N MET A 149 -5.12 0.89 5.49
CA MET A 149 -6.50 0.54 5.80
C MET A 149 -6.69 -0.88 6.38
N TYR A 150 -5.67 -1.74 6.32
CA TYR A 150 -5.67 -3.09 6.89
C TYR A 150 -4.91 -3.18 8.21
N ILE A 151 -4.45 -2.07 8.77
CA ILE A 151 -3.64 -2.00 9.98
C ILE A 151 -4.43 -1.26 11.05
N ASN A 152 -4.49 -1.82 12.26
CA ASN A 152 -5.15 -1.20 13.40
C ASN A 152 -4.43 0.09 13.84
N ASP A 153 -5.16 1.03 14.44
CA ASP A 153 -4.67 2.41 14.67
C ASP A 153 -3.38 2.46 15.50
N GLU A 154 -3.32 1.71 16.60
CA GLU A 154 -2.15 1.70 17.49
C GLU A 154 -0.92 1.15 16.78
N ALA A 155 -1.08 0.04 16.09
CA ALA A 155 -0.03 -0.58 15.30
C ALA A 155 0.46 0.32 14.16
N LEU A 156 -0.48 1.00 13.48
CA LEU A 156 -0.16 1.95 12.41
C LEU A 156 0.65 3.13 12.93
N LEU A 157 0.21 3.79 14.01
CA LEU A 157 0.92 4.94 14.60
C LEU A 157 2.33 4.55 15.05
N LYS A 158 2.46 3.43 15.76
CA LYS A 158 3.76 2.92 16.22
C LYS A 158 4.68 2.57 15.04
N GLY A 159 4.14 1.89 14.04
CA GLY A 159 4.91 1.51 12.86
C GLY A 159 5.36 2.72 12.05
N MET A 160 4.52 3.74 11.89
CA MET A 160 4.89 5.00 11.22
C MET A 160 6.02 5.74 11.94
N GLU A 161 6.03 5.74 13.28
CA GLU A 161 7.14 6.30 14.07
C GLU A 161 8.44 5.54 13.84
N GLN A 162 8.41 4.20 13.93
CA GLN A 162 9.58 3.35 13.67
C GLN A 162 10.08 3.43 12.21
N LEU A 163 9.16 3.58 11.27
CA LEU A 163 9.48 3.70 9.86
C LEU A 163 10.22 5.02 9.55
N LEU A 164 9.88 6.09 10.23
CA LEU A 164 10.56 7.38 10.13
C LEU A 164 12.08 7.25 10.41
N GLU A 165 12.46 6.38 11.36
CA GLU A 165 13.86 6.12 11.68
C GLU A 165 14.61 5.40 10.54
N LYS A 166 13.90 4.70 9.66
CA LYS A 166 14.49 4.01 8.49
C LYS A 166 14.67 4.93 7.28
N MET A 167 14.16 6.15 7.35
CA MET A 167 14.22 7.10 6.23
C MET A 167 15.48 7.95 6.28
N ASP A 168 16.02 8.26 5.10
CA ASP A 168 17.07 9.26 4.92
C ASP A 168 16.53 10.67 5.22
N ARG A 169 17.44 11.59 5.57
CA ARG A 169 17.08 13.01 5.77
C ARG A 169 16.57 13.70 4.50
N HIS A 170 16.89 13.17 3.33
CA HIS A 170 16.41 13.61 2.03
C HIS A 170 15.57 12.50 1.42
N ALA A 171 14.28 12.47 1.76
CA ALA A 171 13.40 11.40 1.34
C ALA A 171 12.11 11.93 0.73
N ARG A 172 11.55 11.16 -0.20
CA ARG A 172 10.24 11.41 -0.81
C ARG A 172 9.35 10.18 -0.65
N ILE A 173 8.13 10.41 -0.21
CA ILE A 173 7.21 9.38 0.24
C ILE A 173 5.92 9.48 -0.57
N TYR A 174 5.40 8.36 -1.04
CA TYR A 174 4.09 8.25 -1.64
C TYR A 174 3.18 7.37 -0.79
N PHE A 175 2.09 7.94 -0.35
CA PHE A 175 0.98 7.25 0.30
C PHE A 175 -0.26 7.34 -0.58
N THR A 176 -0.95 6.23 -0.81
CA THR A 176 -2.29 6.22 -1.40
C THR A 176 -3.18 5.21 -0.70
N GLU A 177 -4.40 5.64 -0.41
CA GLU A 177 -5.39 4.84 0.32
C GLU A 177 -6.80 5.13 -0.19
N THR A 178 -7.70 4.20 0.04
CA THR A 178 -9.12 4.50 -0.01
C THR A 178 -9.55 5.11 1.31
N ILE A 179 -10.11 6.32 1.27
CA ILE A 179 -10.55 7.05 2.47
C ILE A 179 -12.06 7.10 2.58
N ALA A 180 -12.56 7.30 3.79
CA ALA A 180 -13.95 7.64 4.04
C ALA A 180 -14.18 9.14 3.83
N LEU A 181 -15.23 9.50 3.08
CA LEU A 181 -15.51 10.89 2.68
C LEU A 181 -16.16 11.73 3.78
N THR A 182 -16.86 11.11 4.72
CA THR A 182 -17.59 11.82 5.79
C THR A 182 -17.13 11.43 7.17
N GLU A 183 -17.26 10.18 7.55
CA GLU A 183 -16.84 9.65 8.83
C GLU A 183 -16.19 8.28 8.63
N ARG A 184 -15.30 7.91 9.54
CA ARG A 184 -14.64 6.60 9.53
C ARG A 184 -15.64 5.48 9.31
N LEU A 185 -15.32 4.57 8.39
CA LEU A 185 -16.09 3.37 8.10
C LEU A 185 -15.21 2.14 8.29
N THR A 186 -15.57 1.27 9.22
CA THR A 186 -14.93 -0.04 9.38
C THR A 186 -15.85 -1.13 8.87
N LEU A 187 -15.36 -1.94 7.94
CA LEU A 187 -15.96 -3.22 7.59
C LEU A 187 -15.24 -4.29 8.43
N ASN A 188 -15.99 -5.04 9.21
CA ASN A 188 -15.44 -6.06 10.10
C ASN A 188 -16.26 -7.34 9.97
N GLU A 189 -15.60 -8.44 9.60
CA GLU A 189 -16.27 -9.70 9.23
C GLU A 189 -17.38 -9.46 8.16
N PHE A 190 -17.07 -8.62 7.18
CA PHE A 190 -18.01 -8.21 6.14
C PHE A 190 -17.85 -9.09 4.90
N TYR A 191 -18.88 -9.86 4.56
CA TYR A 191 -18.87 -10.61 3.32
C TYR A 191 -19.06 -9.67 2.11
N SER A 192 -18.06 -9.59 1.26
CA SER A 192 -18.12 -8.82 0.01
C SER A 192 -18.60 -9.70 -1.15
N GLU A 193 -19.80 -9.42 -1.67
CA GLU A 193 -20.32 -10.09 -2.86
C GLU A 193 -19.45 -9.85 -4.10
N ALA A 194 -18.79 -8.70 -4.18
CA ALA A 194 -17.90 -8.36 -5.28
C ALA A 194 -16.60 -9.19 -5.27
N LEU A 195 -16.07 -9.45 -4.08
CA LEU A 195 -14.82 -10.20 -3.87
C LEU A 195 -15.10 -11.69 -3.60
N LYS A 196 -16.35 -12.06 -3.29
CA LYS A 196 -16.80 -13.41 -2.86
C LYS A 196 -15.97 -13.93 -1.67
N ALA A 197 -15.66 -13.04 -0.74
CA ALA A 197 -14.84 -13.33 0.43
C ALA A 197 -15.22 -12.42 1.60
N ASP A 198 -14.87 -12.85 2.82
CA ASP A 198 -14.87 -11.98 3.99
C ASP A 198 -13.78 -10.93 3.84
N TYR A 199 -14.12 -9.69 4.20
CA TYR A 199 -13.26 -8.54 3.96
C TYR A 199 -13.30 -7.59 5.15
N ASP A 200 -12.13 -7.39 5.75
CA ASP A 200 -11.93 -6.52 6.90
C ASP A 200 -11.12 -5.30 6.49
N VAL A 201 -11.64 -4.10 6.73
CA VAL A 201 -10.95 -2.87 6.31
C VAL A 201 -11.40 -1.67 7.16
N ILE A 202 -10.49 -0.74 7.36
CA ILE A 202 -10.71 0.53 8.06
C ILE A 202 -10.53 1.67 7.05
N TYR A 203 -11.62 2.22 6.55
CA TYR A 203 -11.58 3.46 5.77
C TYR A 203 -11.53 4.64 6.75
N ARG A 204 -10.34 5.24 6.86
CA ARG A 204 -10.10 6.45 7.66
C ARG A 204 -10.45 7.69 6.87
N THR A 205 -10.77 8.77 7.54
CA THR A 205 -10.96 10.07 6.92
C THR A 205 -9.62 10.72 6.59
N GLU A 206 -9.63 11.74 5.73
CA GLU A 206 -8.46 12.59 5.46
C GLU A 206 -7.86 13.16 6.75
N ALA A 207 -8.71 13.65 7.67
CA ALA A 207 -8.24 14.19 8.94
C ALA A 207 -7.49 13.15 9.80
N GLU A 208 -7.92 11.89 9.79
CA GLU A 208 -7.24 10.80 10.49
C GLU A 208 -5.89 10.48 9.83
N TYR A 209 -5.77 10.49 8.51
CA TYR A 209 -4.49 10.33 7.82
C TYR A 209 -3.54 11.50 8.08
N ASN A 210 -4.03 12.74 8.06
CA ASN A 210 -3.23 13.91 8.42
C ASN A 210 -2.71 13.84 9.87
N TYR A 211 -3.47 13.24 10.79
CA TYR A 211 -3.00 12.96 12.14
C TYR A 211 -1.90 11.88 12.16
N ILE A 212 -2.00 10.82 11.35
CA ILE A 212 -0.98 9.77 11.22
C ILE A 212 0.35 10.35 10.72
N TYR A 213 0.31 11.35 9.82
CA TYR A 213 1.51 11.99 9.29
C TYR A 213 2.13 13.03 10.22
N LYS A 214 1.50 13.36 11.35
CA LYS A 214 1.93 14.45 12.24
C LYS A 214 3.40 14.34 12.65
N ASN A 215 3.85 13.18 13.12
CA ASN A 215 5.24 12.95 13.55
C ASN A 215 6.24 13.13 12.39
N TRP A 216 5.83 12.81 11.17
CA TRP A 216 6.64 13.03 9.96
C TRP A 216 6.79 14.51 9.64
N LEU A 217 5.69 15.28 9.76
CA LEU A 217 5.72 16.73 9.57
C LEU A 217 6.57 17.41 10.65
N GLU A 218 6.46 16.98 11.90
CA GLU A 218 7.30 17.48 13.01
C GLU A 218 8.80 17.12 12.83
N ALA A 219 9.09 16.00 12.13
CA ALA A 219 10.46 15.61 11.75
C ALA A 219 10.99 16.35 10.50
N GLY A 220 10.24 17.33 9.98
CA GLY A 220 10.66 18.20 8.90
C GLY A 220 10.18 17.81 7.50
N PHE A 221 9.36 16.76 7.37
CA PHE A 221 8.68 16.50 6.10
C PHE A 221 7.62 17.58 5.83
N GLN A 222 7.39 17.82 4.54
CA GLN A 222 6.35 18.72 4.08
C GLN A 222 5.42 17.98 3.12
N ILE A 223 4.13 18.29 3.15
CA ILE A 223 3.19 17.82 2.14
C ILE A 223 3.45 18.64 0.86
N VAL A 224 3.99 17.99 -0.16
CA VAL A 224 4.25 18.65 -1.46
C VAL A 224 3.09 18.48 -2.43
N GLU A 225 2.32 17.43 -2.25
CA GLU A 225 1.09 17.21 -3.03
C GLU A 225 0.13 16.30 -2.24
N GLN A 226 -1.16 16.57 -2.30
CA GLN A 226 -2.18 15.82 -1.60
C GLN A 226 -3.54 16.06 -2.28
N GLY A 227 -4.35 15.03 -2.41
CA GLY A 227 -5.69 15.17 -2.95
C GLY A 227 -6.35 13.85 -3.35
N MET A 228 -7.56 13.98 -3.90
CA MET A 228 -8.27 12.85 -4.49
C MET A 228 -7.62 12.44 -5.80
N LEU A 229 -7.54 11.15 -6.05
CA LEU A 229 -7.18 10.62 -7.37
C LEU A 229 -8.40 10.69 -8.29
N PRO A 230 -8.20 10.89 -9.60
CA PRO A 230 -9.32 11.00 -10.53
C PRO A 230 -10.06 9.67 -10.66
N HIS A 231 -11.35 9.74 -10.88
CA HIS A 231 -12.15 8.58 -11.28
C HIS A 231 -11.77 8.18 -12.70
N LEU A 232 -11.38 6.93 -12.88
CA LEU A 232 -11.08 6.39 -14.20
C LEU A 232 -12.36 5.92 -14.91
N ASN A 233 -12.27 5.77 -16.23
CA ASN A 233 -13.38 5.27 -17.02
C ASN A 233 -13.87 3.90 -16.48
N LYS A 234 -15.20 3.75 -16.32
CA LYS A 234 -15.85 2.55 -15.78
C LYS A 234 -15.62 2.28 -14.29
N GLU A 235 -15.04 3.18 -13.54
CA GLU A 235 -14.96 3.07 -12.08
C GLU A 235 -16.39 3.16 -11.49
N LYS A 236 -16.68 2.26 -10.54
CA LYS A 236 -17.88 2.35 -9.75
C LYS A 236 -17.66 3.41 -8.66
N GLU A 237 -18.36 4.50 -8.75
CA GLU A 237 -18.38 5.51 -7.68
C GLU A 237 -19.03 4.93 -6.43
N TYR A 238 -18.35 5.05 -5.31
CA TYR A 238 -18.89 4.76 -3.99
C TYR A 238 -19.17 6.09 -3.28
N SER A 239 -20.38 6.27 -2.81
CA SER A 239 -20.79 7.52 -2.14
C SER A 239 -20.12 7.75 -0.79
N GLU A 240 -19.45 6.77 -0.23
CA GLU A 240 -18.89 6.81 1.13
C GLU A 240 -17.38 6.81 1.15
N THR A 241 -16.71 6.37 0.08
CA THR A 241 -15.26 6.22 0.01
C THR A 241 -14.72 6.67 -1.33
N ASP A 242 -13.48 7.16 -1.34
CA ASP A 242 -12.78 7.52 -2.56
C ASP A 242 -11.27 7.32 -2.41
N ARG A 243 -10.53 7.34 -3.51
CA ARG A 243 -9.08 7.18 -3.51
C ARG A 243 -8.39 8.51 -3.25
N TRP A 244 -7.44 8.49 -2.35
CA TRP A 244 -6.71 9.66 -1.91
C TRP A 244 -5.21 9.40 -1.84
N TYR A 245 -4.40 10.42 -2.09
CA TYR A 245 -2.96 10.28 -2.02
C TYR A 245 -2.30 11.47 -1.34
N THR A 246 -1.10 11.22 -0.85
CA THR A 246 -0.21 12.24 -0.28
C THR A 246 1.22 11.97 -0.70
N ILE A 247 1.91 13.01 -1.13
CA ILE A 247 3.37 12.99 -1.33
C ILE A 247 4.00 13.88 -0.27
N LEU A 248 4.88 13.28 0.53
CA LEU A 248 5.72 14.01 1.49
C LEU A 248 7.15 14.10 0.97
N GLU A 249 7.85 15.16 1.34
CA GLU A 249 9.28 15.37 1.03
C GLU A 249 10.01 16.02 2.20
N ARG A 250 11.26 15.63 2.41
CA ARG A 250 12.17 16.25 3.38
C ARG A 250 13.56 16.39 2.77
#